data_fdf9baeb6de773a22161e96f8837414d
#
_entry.id   fdf9baeb6de773a22161e96f8837414d
#
_cell.length_a   1.000
_cell.length_b   1.000
_cell.length_c   1.000
_cell.angle_alpha   90.00
_cell.angle_beta   90.00
_cell.angle_gamma   90.00
#
_symmetry.space_group_name_H-M   'P 1'
#
loop_
_entity.id
_entity.type
_entity.pdbx_description
1 polymer ?
#
loop_
_entity_poly.entity_id
_entity_poly.type
_entity_poly.pdbx_seq_one_letter_code
_entity_poly.pdbx_strand_id
1 'polypeptide(L)'
;MTALDSLGPNTHGGNSVVDHPPADPLAEEDAARAPGDGGDRSFRADSTTAVVPNGPERAMSETIGPVRSGVADPGQGRGPAWLDEWMADNSDLVVAWRRELHSNPELSRAEHRTTRLLVEQLESLGLRPRRLPVGTGLICDIGQETHVARTIALRADIDALPLTESTGLPFASNTEGAAHCCGHDAHTAVLLGTAMALASAPGALPGRVRLIFQPAEEVMPGGALDVLAAGGLDGVDRIFGLHCDPRLPVGTVGTRIGALTSASDPVEVRLTSPGGHTSRPHLTADLVHALGTLITGLPTLLSRRVDPRTGTVLAWGAVRSGEAPNAIPQEGTLRGTLRTADRDTWAELGPLVQELVQGLLAPLGVGYDLQHRRGVPPVVNDAESTRLMRAAIGEALGEQAQSGTPQSSGGEDFGWYLEHVPGSFARLGVAGEGMPANDLHQPNFVLDERALFVGVRTMVHTALTALRE
;
A
#
# COMPACT_ATOMS: atom_id res chain seq x y z
N MET A 1 18.46 -64.17 14.56
CA MET A 1 18.09 -64.91 13.34
C MET A 1 17.43 -63.95 12.41
N THR A 2 18.21 -63.56 11.45
CA THR A 2 17.97 -63.38 10.00
C THR A 2 17.00 -62.28 9.63
N ALA A 3 17.25 -61.35 8.77
CA ALA A 3 18.30 -60.91 7.83
C ALA A 3 17.75 -59.65 7.20
N LEU A 4 18.56 -58.60 7.07
CA LEU A 4 19.09 -57.99 5.83
C LEU A 4 18.12 -57.84 4.66
N ASP A 5 17.92 -56.56 4.18
CA ASP A 5 18.54 -55.98 3.02
C ASP A 5 18.05 -54.52 2.86
N SER A 6 18.90 -53.57 2.90
CA SER A 6 19.61 -52.72 1.93
C SER A 6 18.77 -52.26 0.75
N LEU A 7 18.61 -50.93 0.61
CA LEU A 7 18.77 -50.20 -0.65
C LEU A 7 18.99 -48.71 -0.37
N GLY A 8 19.94 -48.15 -1.06
CA GLY A 8 20.62 -46.91 -0.87
C GLY A 8 19.90 -45.63 -1.42
N PRO A 9 20.63 -44.52 -1.51
CA PRO A 9 20.06 -43.20 -1.53
C PRO A 9 19.69 -42.72 -2.92
N ASN A 10 18.54 -42.05 -3.05
CA ASN A 10 18.21 -41.26 -4.23
C ASN A 10 18.21 -39.76 -3.88
N THR A 11 19.29 -39.14 -4.30
CA THR A 11 19.42 -37.69 -4.47
C THR A 11 18.54 -37.23 -5.63
N HIS A 12 17.57 -36.38 -5.37
CA HIS A 12 17.07 -35.47 -6.39
C HIS A 12 16.78 -34.12 -5.74
N GLY A 13 17.67 -33.16 -6.05
CA GLY A 13 17.43 -31.75 -5.88
C GLY A 13 16.31 -31.34 -6.85
N GLY A 14 15.23 -30.81 -6.31
CA GLY A 14 14.16 -30.17 -7.06
C GLY A 14 14.16 -28.69 -6.70
N ASN A 15 14.69 -27.86 -7.61
CA ASN A 15 14.44 -26.43 -7.66
C ASN A 15 12.93 -26.23 -7.82
N SER A 16 12.26 -25.70 -6.80
CA SER A 16 10.92 -25.18 -6.94
C SER A 16 10.99 -23.78 -7.60
N VAL A 17 10.82 -23.76 -8.90
CA VAL A 17 10.50 -22.55 -9.66
C VAL A 17 9.09 -22.16 -9.23
N VAL A 18 8.94 -21.00 -8.60
CA VAL A 18 7.64 -20.38 -8.34
C VAL A 18 7.16 -19.82 -9.67
N ASP A 19 6.23 -20.52 -10.33
CA ASP A 19 5.54 -20.03 -11.52
C ASP A 19 4.65 -18.84 -11.12
N HIS A 20 4.98 -17.67 -11.63
CA HIS A 20 4.11 -16.50 -11.61
C HIS A 20 3.12 -16.63 -12.78
N PRO A 21 1.80 -16.53 -12.55
CA PRO A 21 0.85 -16.46 -13.64
C PRO A 21 0.96 -15.11 -14.35
N PRO A 22 0.74 -15.07 -15.68
CA PRO A 22 0.76 -13.85 -16.47
C PRO A 22 -0.38 -12.90 -16.06
N ALA A 23 -0.15 -11.60 -16.24
CA ALA A 23 -1.12 -10.54 -16.00
C ALA A 23 -2.42 -10.79 -16.79
N ASP A 24 -3.55 -10.58 -16.11
CA ASP A 24 -4.90 -10.78 -16.65
C ASP A 24 -5.25 -9.64 -17.63
N PRO A 25 -5.63 -9.94 -18.90
CA PRO A 25 -6.04 -8.94 -19.88
C PRO A 25 -7.50 -8.45 -19.73
N LEU A 26 -8.21 -8.74 -18.62
CA LEU A 26 -9.65 -8.48 -18.50
C LEU A 26 -10.00 -7.21 -17.69
N ALA A 27 -9.07 -6.26 -17.53
CA ALA A 27 -9.34 -5.00 -16.83
C ALA A 27 -9.94 -3.87 -17.71
N GLU A 28 -10.20 -4.10 -19.01
CA GLU A 28 -10.57 -3.02 -19.94
C GLU A 28 -12.03 -3.04 -20.48
N GLU A 29 -12.97 -3.81 -19.95
CA GLU A 29 -14.32 -3.89 -20.55
C GLU A 29 -15.52 -3.51 -19.67
N ASP A 30 -15.42 -2.66 -18.67
CA ASP A 30 -16.61 -2.22 -17.89
C ASP A 30 -16.87 -0.69 -17.86
N ALA A 31 -16.43 0.04 -18.88
CA ALA A 31 -16.75 1.46 -19.03
C ALA A 31 -17.48 1.78 -20.33
N ALA A 32 -18.65 1.19 -20.59
CA ALA A 32 -19.62 1.73 -21.57
C ALA A 32 -20.98 1.02 -21.51
N ARG A 33 -21.94 1.59 -20.77
CA ARG A 33 -23.38 1.60 -21.15
C ARG A 33 -24.21 2.34 -20.11
N ALA A 34 -24.50 3.61 -20.39
CA ALA A 34 -25.66 4.27 -19.83
C ALA A 34 -26.81 4.20 -20.86
N PRO A 35 -28.08 4.02 -20.43
CA PRO A 35 -29.21 4.02 -21.33
C PRO A 35 -29.61 5.43 -21.73
N GLY A 36 -29.80 5.65 -23.04
CA GLY A 36 -30.35 6.86 -23.56
C GLY A 36 -31.85 6.95 -23.30
N ASP A 37 -32.31 8.14 -22.98
CA ASP A 37 -33.71 8.53 -23.16
C ASP A 37 -33.78 9.79 -24.03
N GLY A 38 -34.70 9.74 -24.99
CA GLY A 38 -34.83 10.72 -26.05
C GLY A 38 -35.56 11.98 -25.61
N GLY A 39 -35.12 13.10 -26.12
CA GLY A 39 -35.80 14.40 -25.98
C GLY A 39 -35.25 15.40 -26.97
N ASP A 40 -35.83 15.41 -28.16
CA ASP A 40 -35.65 16.40 -29.25
C ASP A 40 -35.88 17.83 -28.78
N ARG A 41 -34.90 18.73 -28.91
CA ARG A 41 -35.09 20.19 -29.12
C ARG A 41 -33.90 20.78 -29.86
N SER A 42 -34.18 21.07 -31.12
CA SER A 42 -33.38 21.90 -32.01
C SER A 42 -32.99 23.26 -31.41
N PHE A 43 -31.71 23.63 -31.44
CA PHE A 43 -31.27 25.03 -31.56
C PHE A 43 -30.04 25.11 -32.47
N ARG A 44 -30.07 26.17 -33.31
CA ARG A 44 -29.21 26.43 -34.46
C ARG A 44 -27.77 26.73 -34.05
N ALA A 45 -26.89 26.31 -34.94
CA ALA A 45 -25.48 26.68 -35.00
C ALA A 45 -25.24 28.17 -35.20
N ASP A 46 -24.26 28.71 -34.48
CA ASP A 46 -23.51 29.85 -34.96
C ASP A 46 -22.01 29.53 -34.87
N SER A 47 -21.39 29.61 -36.04
CA SER A 47 -20.01 29.28 -36.29
C SER A 47 -19.12 30.51 -36.05
N THR A 48 -18.24 30.48 -35.07
CA THR A 48 -17.01 31.29 -35.12
C THR A 48 -15.82 30.44 -34.62
N THR A 49 -15.03 30.04 -35.58
CA THR A 49 -13.72 29.44 -35.41
C THR A 49 -12.76 30.43 -34.73
N ALA A 50 -12.38 30.18 -33.50
CA ALA A 50 -11.22 30.82 -32.89
C ALA A 50 -10.03 29.86 -32.99
N VAL A 51 -9.07 30.20 -33.82
CA VAL A 51 -7.75 29.58 -33.91
C VAL A 51 -6.98 29.90 -32.63
N VAL A 52 -6.64 28.89 -31.85
CA VAL A 52 -5.72 29.00 -30.73
C VAL A 52 -4.28 28.87 -31.28
N PRO A 53 -3.41 29.86 -31.08
CA PRO A 53 -2.01 29.73 -31.52
C PRO A 53 -1.24 28.80 -30.59
N ASN A 54 -0.49 27.88 -31.19
CA ASN A 54 0.55 27.08 -30.51
C ASN A 54 1.55 28.01 -29.84
N GLY A 55 1.52 28.07 -28.51
CA GLY A 55 2.56 28.71 -27.69
C GLY A 55 3.78 27.78 -27.56
N PRO A 56 4.99 28.35 -27.47
CA PRO A 56 6.23 27.59 -27.46
C PRO A 56 6.37 26.74 -26.19
N GLU A 57 6.93 25.54 -26.34
CA GLU A 57 7.45 24.71 -25.26
C GLU A 57 8.34 25.56 -24.33
N ARG A 58 7.86 25.88 -23.15
CA ARG A 58 8.69 26.46 -22.09
C ARG A 58 9.58 25.37 -21.53
N ALA A 59 10.87 25.54 -21.75
CA ALA A 59 11.91 24.79 -21.09
C ALA A 59 11.73 24.90 -19.57
N MET A 60 11.54 23.75 -18.90
CA MET A 60 11.47 23.65 -17.45
C MET A 60 12.89 23.82 -16.85
N SER A 61 13.26 25.06 -16.65
CA SER A 61 14.38 25.47 -15.80
C SER A 61 14.01 26.82 -15.17
N GLU A 62 12.95 26.81 -14.36
CA GLU A 62 12.77 27.84 -13.35
C GLU A 62 12.91 27.17 -12.00
N THR A 63 14.07 27.42 -11.37
CA THR A 63 14.32 27.21 -9.95
C THR A 63 13.13 27.73 -9.16
N ILE A 64 12.44 26.83 -8.44
CA ILE A 64 11.41 27.20 -7.48
C ILE A 64 12.13 28.08 -6.43
N GLY A 65 11.89 29.38 -6.48
CA GLY A 65 12.44 30.32 -5.51
C GLY A 65 11.86 30.01 -4.12
N PRO A 66 12.56 30.35 -3.02
CA PRO A 66 12.17 30.01 -1.67
C PRO A 66 10.85 30.69 -1.31
N VAL A 67 9.75 29.96 -1.41
CA VAL A 67 8.47 30.31 -0.77
C VAL A 67 8.64 29.89 0.70
N ARG A 68 8.83 30.83 1.61
CA ARG A 68 8.85 30.52 3.04
C ARG A 68 7.48 29.97 3.44
N SER A 69 7.45 28.71 3.83
CA SER A 69 6.20 28.01 4.20
C SER A 69 5.61 28.56 5.50
N GLY A 70 6.41 29.17 6.35
CA GLY A 70 6.01 29.62 7.69
C GLY A 70 5.64 28.48 8.64
N VAL A 71 5.86 27.24 8.23
CA VAL A 71 5.50 26.04 9.00
C VAL A 71 6.58 25.74 10.04
N ALA A 72 6.20 25.68 11.34
CA ALA A 72 7.13 25.39 12.42
C ALA A 72 7.49 23.91 12.50
N ASP A 73 8.76 23.61 12.73
CA ASP A 73 9.27 22.25 12.96
C ASP A 73 9.03 21.82 14.43
N PRO A 74 8.19 20.81 14.71
CA PRO A 74 7.89 20.36 16.07
C PRO A 74 9.09 19.77 16.84
N GLY A 75 10.15 19.34 16.12
CA GLY A 75 11.36 18.77 16.72
C GLY A 75 12.53 19.74 16.81
N GLN A 76 12.34 21.03 16.53
CA GLN A 76 13.41 22.01 16.57
C GLN A 76 14.13 22.04 17.92
N GLY A 77 15.47 22.06 17.90
CA GLY A 77 16.32 22.11 19.08
C GLY A 77 16.57 20.78 19.79
N ARG A 78 16.11 19.66 19.23
CA ARG A 78 16.37 18.32 19.78
C ARG A 78 17.61 17.65 19.20
N GLY A 79 18.14 18.20 18.11
CA GLY A 79 19.37 17.73 17.48
C GLY A 79 19.22 16.45 16.63
N PRO A 80 20.32 15.91 16.12
CA PRO A 80 21.65 16.50 16.24
C PRO A 80 21.70 17.91 15.60
N ALA A 81 22.61 18.77 16.04
CA ALA A 81 22.65 20.18 15.62
C ALA A 81 22.64 20.36 14.09
N TRP A 82 23.39 19.51 13.38
CA TRP A 82 23.41 19.53 11.92
C TRP A 82 22.02 19.25 11.27
N LEU A 83 21.18 18.44 11.93
CA LEU A 83 19.84 18.18 11.44
C LEU A 83 18.91 19.37 11.70
N ASP A 84 19.06 20.05 12.85
CA ASP A 84 18.32 21.28 13.13
C ASP A 84 18.66 22.39 12.13
N GLU A 85 19.95 22.55 11.79
CA GLU A 85 20.43 23.48 10.77
C GLU A 85 19.87 23.09 9.38
N TRP A 86 19.99 21.81 9.02
CA TRP A 86 19.46 21.29 7.76
C TRP A 86 17.96 21.54 7.62
N MET A 87 17.18 21.24 8.67
CA MET A 87 15.73 21.47 8.69
C MET A 87 15.38 22.94 8.52
N ALA A 88 16.12 23.83 9.20
CA ALA A 88 15.89 25.27 9.08
C ALA A 88 16.12 25.79 7.64
N ASP A 89 17.10 25.21 6.93
CA ASP A 89 17.45 25.62 5.58
C ASP A 89 16.59 24.97 4.49
N ASN A 90 16.04 23.77 4.74
CA ASN A 90 15.42 22.93 3.69
C ASN A 90 13.94 22.60 3.92
N SER A 91 13.32 23.07 5.01
CA SER A 91 11.89 22.80 5.29
C SER A 91 10.98 23.21 4.14
N ASP A 92 11.21 24.40 3.57
CA ASP A 92 10.42 24.92 2.46
C ASP A 92 10.53 24.04 1.20
N LEU A 93 11.70 23.45 0.98
CA LEU A 93 11.93 22.52 -0.14
C LEU A 93 11.14 21.22 0.03
N VAL A 94 11.11 20.66 1.24
CA VAL A 94 10.34 19.44 1.54
C VAL A 94 8.84 19.68 1.31
N VAL A 95 8.32 20.84 1.75
CA VAL A 95 6.94 21.24 1.48
C VAL A 95 6.69 21.43 -0.02
N ALA A 96 7.63 22.05 -0.74
CA ALA A 96 7.51 22.25 -2.18
C ALA A 96 7.46 20.91 -2.94
N TRP A 97 8.29 19.93 -2.59
CA TRP A 97 8.22 18.57 -3.17
C TRP A 97 6.86 17.91 -2.92
N ARG A 98 6.36 17.95 -1.69
CA ARG A 98 5.05 17.39 -1.37
C ARG A 98 3.95 18.02 -2.24
N ARG A 99 3.92 19.37 -2.34
CA ARG A 99 2.92 20.09 -3.14
C ARG A 99 3.06 19.80 -4.63
N GLU A 100 4.28 19.66 -5.13
CA GLU A 100 4.56 19.30 -6.52
C GLU A 100 4.05 17.89 -6.86
N LEU A 101 4.30 16.91 -5.98
CA LEU A 101 3.78 15.54 -6.09
C LEU A 101 2.24 15.54 -6.03
N HIS A 102 1.67 16.24 -5.05
CA HIS A 102 0.23 16.36 -4.84
C HIS A 102 -0.51 16.93 -6.05
N SER A 103 0.06 17.97 -6.66
CA SER A 103 -0.52 18.61 -7.85
C SER A 103 -0.45 17.74 -9.12
N ASN A 104 0.41 16.75 -9.15
CA ASN A 104 0.68 15.91 -10.31
C ASN A 104 0.67 14.41 -9.95
N PRO A 105 -0.45 13.91 -9.42
CA PRO A 105 -0.57 12.53 -8.99
C PRO A 105 -0.54 11.58 -10.19
N GLU A 106 0.08 10.44 -10.00
CA GLU A 106 0.11 9.34 -10.98
C GLU A 106 -0.42 8.07 -10.34
N LEU A 107 -1.28 7.35 -11.06
CA LEU A 107 -1.89 6.12 -10.57
C LEU A 107 -0.85 4.99 -10.46
N SER A 108 -1.20 3.97 -9.68
CA SER A 108 -0.41 2.74 -9.53
C SER A 108 0.03 2.19 -10.90
N ARG A 109 1.30 1.81 -11.00
CA ARG A 109 1.96 1.32 -12.23
C ARG A 109 2.23 2.39 -13.30
N ALA A 110 1.86 3.65 -13.07
CA ALA A 110 2.04 4.75 -14.03
C ALA A 110 2.85 5.93 -13.45
N GLU A 111 3.58 5.74 -12.34
CA GLU A 111 4.31 6.76 -11.57
C GLU A 111 5.62 7.20 -12.26
N HIS A 112 5.55 7.43 -13.58
CA HIS A 112 6.73 7.71 -14.41
C HIS A 112 7.34 9.08 -14.16
N ARG A 113 6.51 10.12 -13.99
CA ARG A 113 6.93 11.48 -13.70
C ARG A 113 7.51 11.56 -12.28
N THR A 114 6.82 10.99 -11.30
CA THR A 114 7.24 10.87 -9.92
C THR A 114 8.59 10.17 -9.82
N THR A 115 8.74 9.01 -10.47
CA THR A 115 10.01 8.28 -10.53
C THR A 115 11.14 9.12 -11.15
N ARG A 116 10.85 9.85 -12.22
CA ARG A 116 11.85 10.73 -12.87
C ARG A 116 12.28 11.86 -11.95
N LEU A 117 11.32 12.56 -11.30
CA LEU A 117 11.59 13.60 -10.33
C LEU A 117 12.51 13.07 -9.20
N LEU A 118 12.20 11.91 -8.65
CA LEU A 118 13.01 11.29 -7.59
C LEU A 118 14.42 10.96 -8.07
N VAL A 119 14.58 10.42 -9.28
CA VAL A 119 15.91 10.18 -9.86
C VAL A 119 16.69 11.47 -9.95
N GLU A 120 16.12 12.53 -10.54
CA GLU A 120 16.77 13.82 -10.73
C GLU A 120 17.20 14.45 -9.39
N GLN A 121 16.34 14.39 -8.37
CA GLN A 121 16.68 14.93 -7.04
C GLN A 121 17.80 14.13 -6.38
N LEU A 122 17.76 12.80 -6.41
CA LEU A 122 18.79 11.95 -5.81
C LEU A 122 20.13 12.06 -6.55
N GLU A 123 20.13 12.15 -7.89
CA GLU A 123 21.34 12.38 -8.68
C GLU A 123 21.98 13.75 -8.39
N SER A 124 21.18 14.79 -8.13
CA SER A 124 21.67 16.10 -7.75
C SER A 124 22.44 16.10 -6.42
N LEU A 125 22.17 15.10 -5.56
CA LEU A 125 22.91 14.85 -4.31
C LEU A 125 24.17 13.99 -4.53
N GLY A 126 24.49 13.63 -5.79
CA GLY A 126 25.61 12.74 -6.12
C GLY A 126 25.32 11.26 -5.84
N LEU A 127 24.07 10.91 -5.56
CA LEU A 127 23.64 9.53 -5.33
C LEU A 127 23.39 8.81 -6.66
N ARG A 128 23.24 7.49 -6.62
CA ARG A 128 23.05 6.63 -7.81
C ARG A 128 21.76 5.83 -7.69
N PRO A 129 20.60 6.46 -7.95
CA PRO A 129 19.33 5.75 -7.92
C PRO A 129 19.26 4.69 -9.03
N ARG A 130 18.71 3.54 -8.70
CA ARG A 130 18.45 2.43 -9.62
C ARG A 130 16.94 2.26 -9.75
N ARG A 131 16.40 2.59 -10.93
CA ARG A 131 14.96 2.36 -11.23
C ARG A 131 14.65 0.87 -11.19
N LEU A 132 13.44 0.55 -10.79
CA LEU A 132 12.95 -0.83 -10.82
C LEU A 132 12.73 -1.30 -12.27
N PRO A 133 12.88 -2.60 -12.56
CA PRO A 133 12.68 -3.16 -13.92
C PRO A 133 11.27 -2.91 -14.48
N VAL A 134 10.27 -2.75 -13.62
CA VAL A 134 8.87 -2.44 -14.01
C VAL A 134 8.69 -1.02 -14.57
N GLY A 135 9.72 -0.18 -14.51
CA GLY A 135 9.75 1.17 -15.12
C GLY A 135 9.39 2.30 -14.16
N THR A 136 8.72 2.03 -13.06
CA THR A 136 8.36 2.98 -12.00
C THR A 136 8.92 2.55 -10.66
N GLY A 137 9.12 3.51 -9.74
CA GLY A 137 9.82 3.29 -8.48
C GLY A 137 11.33 3.12 -8.63
N LEU A 138 12.04 3.18 -7.51
CA LEU A 138 13.50 3.09 -7.50
C LEU A 138 14.04 2.67 -6.12
N ILE A 139 15.29 2.26 -6.13
CA ILE A 139 16.12 1.99 -4.94
C ILE A 139 17.37 2.85 -5.02
N CYS A 140 17.80 3.43 -3.88
CA CYS A 140 19.01 4.24 -3.81
C CYS A 140 19.72 4.00 -2.48
N ASP A 141 21.03 3.83 -2.50
CA ASP A 141 21.84 3.61 -1.29
C ASP A 141 22.61 4.87 -0.91
N ILE A 142 22.64 5.19 0.39
CA ILE A 142 23.48 6.23 1.01
C ILE A 142 24.46 5.57 1.98
N GLY A 143 25.69 6.00 1.96
CA GLY A 143 26.76 5.42 2.77
C GLY A 143 27.53 4.34 2.01
N GLN A 144 28.44 3.66 2.70
CA GLN A 144 29.30 2.66 2.10
C GLN A 144 28.95 1.26 2.58
N GLU A 145 28.96 0.33 1.65
CA GLU A 145 28.92 -1.09 1.98
C GLU A 145 30.28 -1.51 2.55
N THR A 146 30.29 -1.93 3.79
CA THR A 146 31.45 -2.59 4.40
C THR A 146 31.00 -3.94 4.96
N HIS A 147 31.87 -4.93 4.98
CA HIS A 147 31.54 -6.29 5.45
C HIS A 147 31.10 -6.38 6.91
N VAL A 148 31.16 -5.29 7.65
CA VAL A 148 30.86 -5.22 9.11
C VAL A 148 29.75 -4.20 9.41
N ALA A 149 29.35 -3.37 8.46
CA ALA A 149 28.37 -2.31 8.69
C ALA A 149 26.96 -2.76 8.31
N ARG A 150 25.99 -2.41 9.14
CA ARG A 150 24.56 -2.71 8.91
C ARG A 150 24.02 -1.96 7.71
N THR A 151 23.03 -2.55 7.07
CA THR A 151 22.20 -1.91 6.05
C THR A 151 20.77 -1.79 6.54
N ILE A 152 20.26 -0.57 6.63
CA ILE A 152 18.89 -0.28 7.02
C ILE A 152 18.11 0.20 5.80
N ALA A 153 16.94 -0.36 5.56
CA ALA A 153 16.04 0.14 4.52
C ALA A 153 14.98 1.09 5.09
N LEU A 154 14.70 2.14 4.34
CA LEU A 154 13.60 3.08 4.57
C LEU A 154 12.69 3.08 3.35
N ARG A 155 11.37 2.94 3.54
CA ARG A 155 10.40 2.82 2.44
C ARG A 155 9.37 3.95 2.46
N ALA A 156 9.07 4.46 1.29
CA ALA A 156 7.87 5.22 1.00
C ALA A 156 7.21 4.67 -0.27
N ASP A 157 5.89 4.61 -0.28
CA ASP A 157 5.04 4.43 -1.45
C ASP A 157 4.93 5.74 -2.23
N ILE A 158 4.63 5.66 -3.54
CA ILE A 158 4.67 6.84 -4.42
C ILE A 158 3.44 7.00 -5.33
N ASP A 159 2.50 6.07 -5.32
CA ASP A 159 1.32 6.08 -6.18
C ASP A 159 0.15 6.87 -5.62
N ALA A 160 -0.81 7.21 -6.48
CA ALA A 160 -2.04 7.92 -6.17
C ALA A 160 -3.26 7.05 -6.46
N LEU A 161 -4.41 7.46 -5.92
CA LEU A 161 -5.69 6.79 -6.05
C LEU A 161 -6.50 7.30 -7.25
N PRO A 162 -7.34 6.43 -7.88
CA PRO A 162 -8.23 6.80 -8.98
C PRO A 162 -9.47 7.55 -8.45
N LEU A 163 -9.26 8.74 -7.87
CA LEU A 163 -10.27 9.60 -7.28
C LEU A 163 -10.12 11.03 -7.79
N THR A 164 -11.23 11.74 -7.97
CA THR A 164 -11.17 13.18 -8.27
C THR A 164 -11.13 13.96 -6.96
N GLU A 165 -10.08 14.75 -6.77
CA GLU A 165 -9.88 15.56 -5.58
C GLU A 165 -10.92 16.68 -5.43
N SER A 166 -11.33 16.95 -4.18
CA SER A 166 -12.29 18.01 -3.84
C SER A 166 -11.84 18.86 -2.63
N THR A 167 -10.52 18.97 -2.38
CA THR A 167 -9.99 19.72 -1.24
C THR A 167 -10.08 21.24 -1.41
N GLY A 168 -10.00 21.74 -2.64
CA GLY A 168 -9.90 23.17 -2.94
C GLY A 168 -8.56 23.81 -2.57
N LEU A 169 -7.52 23.01 -2.34
CA LEU A 169 -6.17 23.51 -2.05
C LEU A 169 -5.57 24.24 -3.26
N PRO A 170 -4.71 25.26 -3.04
CA PRO A 170 -4.03 25.96 -4.14
C PRO A 170 -3.14 25.08 -5.02
N PHE A 171 -2.75 23.91 -4.49
CA PHE A 171 -1.94 22.88 -5.13
C PHE A 171 -2.72 21.55 -5.28
N ALA A 172 -4.05 21.61 -5.34
CA ALA A 172 -4.88 20.45 -5.63
C ALA A 172 -4.46 19.77 -6.94
N SER A 173 -4.83 18.50 -7.09
CA SER A 173 -4.52 17.71 -8.29
C SER A 173 -4.90 18.45 -9.59
N ASN A 174 -3.97 18.49 -10.53
CA ASN A 174 -4.17 18.94 -11.90
C ASN A 174 -4.67 17.81 -12.83
N THR A 175 -4.80 16.59 -12.31
CA THR A 175 -5.17 15.39 -13.06
C THR A 175 -6.57 14.94 -12.63
N GLU A 176 -7.54 15.06 -13.51
CA GLU A 176 -8.89 14.55 -13.27
C GLU A 176 -8.83 13.02 -13.07
N GLY A 177 -9.49 12.52 -12.02
CA GLY A 177 -9.53 11.09 -11.71
C GLY A 177 -8.24 10.54 -11.07
N ALA A 178 -7.34 11.40 -10.60
CA ALA A 178 -6.18 10.97 -9.80
C ALA A 178 -5.93 11.93 -8.64
N ALA A 179 -5.68 11.42 -7.44
CA ALA A 179 -5.41 12.23 -6.25
C ALA A 179 -4.62 11.49 -5.18
N HIS A 180 -3.74 12.20 -4.47
CA HIS A 180 -3.03 11.68 -3.31
C HIS A 180 -3.90 11.73 -2.03
N CYS A 181 -4.97 10.92 -2.01
CA CYS A 181 -5.90 10.85 -0.87
C CYS A 181 -5.48 9.83 0.20
N CYS A 182 -4.30 9.20 0.08
CA CYS A 182 -3.69 8.33 1.10
C CYS A 182 -2.45 8.93 1.76
N GLY A 183 -1.95 10.06 1.25
CA GLY A 183 -0.78 10.75 1.81
C GLY A 183 0.57 10.27 1.28
N HIS A 184 0.60 9.49 0.17
CA HIS A 184 1.84 8.99 -0.42
C HIS A 184 2.74 10.11 -0.96
N ASP A 185 2.18 11.26 -1.34
CA ASP A 185 2.91 12.49 -1.61
C ASP A 185 3.74 12.97 -0.41
N ALA A 186 3.16 12.87 0.80
CA ALA A 186 3.86 13.19 2.05
C ALA A 186 4.90 12.12 2.39
N HIS A 187 4.59 10.82 2.24
CA HIS A 187 5.56 9.74 2.46
C HIS A 187 6.78 9.90 1.55
N THR A 188 6.54 10.16 0.26
CA THR A 188 7.57 10.41 -0.74
C THR A 188 8.44 11.62 -0.39
N ALA A 189 7.82 12.75 -0.04
CA ALA A 189 8.54 13.97 0.36
C ALA A 189 9.35 13.77 1.65
N VAL A 190 8.81 13.04 2.64
CA VAL A 190 9.51 12.67 3.88
C VAL A 190 10.75 11.83 3.56
N LEU A 191 10.63 10.80 2.73
CA LEU A 191 11.76 9.95 2.40
C LEU A 191 12.81 10.68 1.56
N LEU A 192 12.40 11.55 0.64
CA LEU A 192 13.33 12.38 -0.14
C LEU A 192 14.05 13.40 0.77
N GLY A 193 13.33 14.04 1.69
CA GLY A 193 13.94 14.93 2.70
C GLY A 193 14.90 14.18 3.62
N THR A 194 14.54 12.95 4.03
CA THR A 194 15.42 12.05 4.80
C THR A 194 16.70 11.72 4.02
N ALA A 195 16.56 11.41 2.72
CA ALA A 195 17.69 11.14 1.84
C ALA A 195 18.66 12.33 1.77
N MET A 196 18.13 13.52 1.57
CA MET A 196 18.91 14.75 1.47
C MET A 196 19.61 15.08 2.80
N ALA A 197 18.90 14.96 3.92
CA ALA A 197 19.48 15.17 5.25
C ALA A 197 20.62 14.20 5.53
N LEU A 198 20.43 12.90 5.28
CA LEU A 198 21.48 11.89 5.49
C LEU A 198 22.68 12.06 4.55
N ALA A 199 22.44 12.44 3.28
CA ALA A 199 23.53 12.73 2.34
C ALA A 199 24.34 13.97 2.72
N SER A 200 23.73 14.92 3.44
CA SER A 200 24.37 16.16 3.94
C SER A 200 24.94 16.02 5.35
N ALA A 201 24.76 14.85 6.00
CA ALA A 201 25.23 14.63 7.36
C ALA A 201 26.76 14.78 7.46
N PRO A 202 27.28 15.43 8.52
CA PRO A 202 28.71 15.59 8.69
C PRO A 202 29.36 14.22 9.00
N GLY A 203 30.33 13.85 8.18
CA GLY A 203 31.07 12.59 8.30
C GLY A 203 30.37 11.40 7.62
N ALA A 204 31.05 10.24 7.69
CA ALA A 204 30.52 9.02 7.12
C ALA A 204 29.40 8.43 8.01
N LEU A 205 28.35 7.94 7.39
CA LEU A 205 27.34 7.15 8.10
C LEU A 205 28.00 5.85 8.65
N PRO A 206 27.56 5.37 9.84
CA PRO A 206 28.14 4.15 10.44
C PRO A 206 27.74 2.87 9.69
N GLY A 207 26.99 2.98 8.59
CA GLY A 207 26.53 1.89 7.74
C GLY A 207 25.90 2.42 6.47
N ARG A 208 25.03 1.59 5.90
CA ARG A 208 24.32 1.91 4.65
C ARG A 208 22.81 2.10 4.91
N VAL A 209 22.26 3.15 4.35
CA VAL A 209 20.81 3.37 4.30
C VAL A 209 20.32 3.14 2.87
N ARG A 210 19.44 2.17 2.70
CA ARG A 210 18.73 1.88 1.46
C ARG A 210 17.40 2.60 1.45
N LEU A 211 17.22 3.48 0.49
CA LEU A 211 15.96 4.14 0.22
C LEU A 211 15.16 3.33 -0.80
N ILE A 212 13.90 3.06 -0.50
CA ILE A 212 12.97 2.34 -1.37
C ILE A 212 11.78 3.27 -1.65
N PHE A 213 11.72 3.80 -2.86
CA PHE A 213 10.55 4.52 -3.37
C PHE A 213 9.72 3.53 -4.17
N GLN A 214 8.69 2.99 -3.51
CA GLN A 214 7.93 1.85 -3.98
C GLN A 214 6.73 2.31 -4.81
N PRO A 215 6.52 1.79 -6.04
CA PRO A 215 5.31 2.05 -6.83
C PRO A 215 4.15 1.16 -6.37
N ALA A 216 2.93 1.48 -6.80
CA ALA A 216 1.78 0.58 -6.86
C ALA A 216 1.41 -0.11 -5.53
N GLU A 217 1.32 0.64 -4.43
CA GLU A 217 0.83 0.12 -3.15
C GLU A 217 -0.68 -0.13 -3.19
N GLU A 218 -1.43 0.75 -3.85
CA GLU A 218 -2.91 0.78 -3.85
C GLU A 218 -3.58 -0.30 -4.74
N VAL A 219 -2.77 -1.15 -5.40
CA VAL A 219 -3.26 -2.26 -6.23
C VAL A 219 -2.71 -3.60 -5.76
N MET A 220 -3.53 -4.65 -5.83
CA MET A 220 -3.11 -5.99 -5.44
C MET A 220 -2.31 -6.70 -6.57
N PRO A 221 -1.28 -7.46 -6.23
CA PRO A 221 -0.72 -7.78 -4.91
C PRO A 221 0.28 -6.77 -4.37
N GLY A 222 0.40 -5.58 -4.98
CA GLY A 222 1.28 -4.49 -4.57
C GLY A 222 2.64 -4.47 -5.25
N GLY A 223 3.26 -3.28 -5.28
CA GLY A 223 4.58 -3.05 -5.85
C GLY A 223 5.74 -3.51 -4.96
N ALA A 224 5.47 -3.87 -3.70
CA ALA A 224 6.51 -4.44 -2.83
C ALA A 224 7.13 -5.70 -3.43
N LEU A 225 6.37 -6.52 -4.14
CA LEU A 225 6.88 -7.71 -4.84
C LEU A 225 7.85 -7.36 -5.95
N ASP A 226 7.63 -6.26 -6.67
CA ASP A 226 8.55 -5.77 -7.71
C ASP A 226 9.88 -5.30 -7.11
N VAL A 227 9.81 -4.63 -5.95
CA VAL A 227 11.01 -4.24 -5.19
C VAL A 227 11.79 -5.47 -4.72
N LEU A 228 11.09 -6.48 -4.19
CA LEU A 228 11.71 -7.74 -3.77
C LEU A 228 12.37 -8.47 -4.95
N ALA A 229 11.65 -8.59 -6.06
CA ALA A 229 12.18 -9.21 -7.29
C ALA A 229 13.40 -8.46 -7.87
N ALA A 230 13.50 -7.15 -7.63
CA ALA A 230 14.64 -6.32 -8.01
C ALA A 230 15.82 -6.38 -7.01
N GLY A 231 15.76 -7.23 -5.98
CA GLY A 231 16.78 -7.33 -4.93
C GLY A 231 16.75 -6.15 -3.95
N GLY A 232 15.58 -5.56 -3.73
CA GLY A 232 15.42 -4.38 -2.85
C GLY A 232 15.82 -4.64 -1.39
N LEU A 233 15.77 -5.88 -0.93
CA LEU A 233 16.19 -6.26 0.41
C LEU A 233 17.52 -7.01 0.47
N ASP A 234 18.26 -7.11 -0.63
CA ASP A 234 19.55 -7.81 -0.63
C ASP A 234 20.53 -7.15 0.33
N GLY A 235 20.94 -7.90 1.35
CA GLY A 235 21.86 -7.41 2.39
C GLY A 235 21.27 -6.38 3.36
N VAL A 236 19.95 -6.23 3.41
CA VAL A 236 19.24 -5.38 4.39
C VAL A 236 19.02 -6.15 5.69
N ASP A 237 19.36 -5.52 6.81
CA ASP A 237 19.19 -6.10 8.15
C ASP A 237 17.82 -5.78 8.74
N ARG A 238 17.30 -4.58 8.49
CA ARG A 238 16.00 -4.10 8.99
C ARG A 238 15.36 -3.13 8.01
N ILE A 239 14.02 -3.07 8.02
CA ILE A 239 13.26 -2.11 7.22
C ILE A 239 12.31 -1.28 8.08
N PHE A 240 12.17 0.01 7.74
CA PHE A 240 11.26 0.93 8.41
C PHE A 240 10.45 1.73 7.41
N GLY A 241 9.22 2.11 7.81
CA GLY A 241 8.33 2.95 7.03
C GLY A 241 7.36 3.73 7.91
N LEU A 242 6.74 4.75 7.33
CA LEU A 242 5.69 5.55 7.95
C LEU A 242 4.46 5.56 7.05
N HIS A 243 3.29 5.69 7.67
CA HIS A 243 2.03 5.96 6.97
C HIS A 243 1.25 7.06 7.67
N CYS A 244 0.69 7.99 6.93
CA CYS A 244 -0.18 9.04 7.45
C CYS A 244 -1.37 8.45 8.22
N ASP A 245 -1.69 9.03 9.39
CA ASP A 245 -2.89 8.68 10.16
C ASP A 245 -3.63 9.96 10.57
N PRO A 246 -4.78 10.26 9.94
CA PRO A 246 -5.57 11.46 10.26
C PRO A 246 -6.26 11.40 11.62
N ARG A 247 -6.20 10.28 12.34
CA ARG A 247 -6.73 10.15 13.71
C ARG A 247 -5.71 10.56 14.77
N LEU A 248 -4.43 10.69 14.38
CA LEU A 248 -3.36 11.14 15.27
C LEU A 248 -3.04 12.60 15.03
N PRO A 249 -2.88 13.40 16.10
CA PRO A 249 -2.50 14.81 15.96
C PRO A 249 -1.07 14.93 15.39
N VAL A 250 -0.83 15.97 14.59
CA VAL A 250 0.49 16.32 14.10
C VAL A 250 1.47 16.50 15.27
N GLY A 251 2.72 16.09 15.10
CA GLY A 251 3.72 16.05 16.17
C GLY A 251 3.77 14.72 16.92
N THR A 252 2.89 13.77 16.60
CA THR A 252 2.91 12.44 17.21
C THR A 252 3.19 11.33 16.20
N VAL A 253 3.79 10.23 16.67
CA VAL A 253 4.02 9.01 15.89
C VAL A 253 3.49 7.81 16.66
N GLY A 254 2.54 7.12 16.05
CA GLY A 254 1.90 5.93 16.61
C GLY A 254 2.68 4.68 16.27
N THR A 255 3.02 3.87 17.28
CA THR A 255 3.73 2.61 17.11
C THR A 255 2.98 1.44 17.75
N ARG A 256 3.20 0.23 17.20
CA ARG A 256 2.61 -0.98 17.73
C ARG A 256 3.56 -2.16 17.51
N ILE A 257 3.82 -2.96 18.54
CA ILE A 257 4.51 -4.25 18.41
C ILE A 257 3.48 -5.29 17.94
N GLY A 258 3.86 -6.17 17.02
CA GLY A 258 2.98 -7.18 16.46
C GLY A 258 2.09 -6.63 15.34
N ALA A 259 0.92 -7.23 15.15
CA ALA A 259 0.04 -6.91 14.02
C ALA A 259 -0.43 -5.45 14.03
N LEU A 260 -0.04 -4.69 13.01
CA LEU A 260 -0.46 -3.31 12.77
C LEU A 260 -1.60 -3.22 11.74
N THR A 261 -1.55 -4.06 10.68
CA THR A 261 -2.61 -4.17 9.67
C THR A 261 -3.12 -5.60 9.59
N SER A 262 -4.13 -5.85 8.76
CA SER A 262 -4.60 -7.19 8.42
C SER A 262 -4.08 -7.61 7.05
N ALA A 263 -3.95 -8.92 6.84
CA ALA A 263 -3.94 -9.49 5.50
C ALA A 263 -5.25 -9.16 4.79
N SER A 264 -5.23 -9.12 3.47
CA SER A 264 -6.39 -8.82 2.65
C SER A 264 -6.36 -9.66 1.38
N ASP A 265 -7.18 -10.72 1.36
CA ASP A 265 -7.27 -11.65 0.23
C ASP A 265 -8.63 -11.53 -0.46
N PRO A 266 -8.68 -11.27 -1.77
CA PRO A 266 -9.92 -11.37 -2.54
C PRO A 266 -10.38 -12.84 -2.66
N VAL A 267 -11.69 -13.05 -2.46
CA VAL A 267 -12.33 -14.36 -2.62
C VAL A 267 -13.48 -14.21 -3.60
N GLU A 268 -13.48 -15.02 -4.66
CA GLU A 268 -14.58 -15.14 -5.61
C GLU A 268 -15.05 -16.59 -5.68
N VAL A 269 -16.37 -16.79 -5.59
CA VAL A 269 -16.99 -18.10 -5.80
C VAL A 269 -18.01 -17.98 -6.92
N ARG A 270 -17.78 -18.68 -8.01
CA ARG A 270 -18.72 -18.83 -9.12
C ARG A 270 -19.47 -20.14 -8.97
N LEU A 271 -20.79 -20.09 -9.01
CA LEU A 271 -21.65 -21.28 -8.97
C LEU A 271 -22.29 -21.52 -10.31
N THR A 272 -22.52 -22.82 -10.64
CA THR A 272 -23.24 -23.23 -11.82
C THR A 272 -24.31 -24.25 -11.46
N SER A 273 -25.44 -24.22 -12.20
CA SER A 273 -26.59 -25.10 -12.03
C SER A 273 -27.25 -25.38 -13.39
N PRO A 274 -27.97 -26.49 -13.56
CA PRO A 274 -28.79 -26.67 -14.76
C PRO A 274 -29.90 -25.62 -14.95
N GLY A 275 -30.20 -24.85 -13.90
CA GLY A 275 -31.38 -23.97 -13.89
C GLY A 275 -32.68 -24.74 -13.78
N GLY A 276 -33.82 -24.03 -13.74
CA GLY A 276 -35.13 -24.70 -13.71
C GLY A 276 -36.23 -23.82 -13.18
N HIS A 277 -37.44 -24.44 -13.09
CA HIS A 277 -38.62 -23.76 -12.58
C HIS A 277 -38.65 -23.81 -11.04
N THR A 278 -38.83 -22.68 -10.38
CA THR A 278 -38.83 -22.58 -8.90
C THR A 278 -39.88 -23.43 -8.21
N SER A 279 -40.96 -23.87 -8.93
CA SER A 279 -41.94 -24.80 -8.37
C SER A 279 -41.46 -26.27 -8.31
N ARG A 280 -40.29 -26.57 -8.89
CA ARG A 280 -39.72 -27.93 -8.97
C ARG A 280 -38.24 -27.97 -8.60
N PRO A 281 -37.84 -27.43 -7.42
CA PRO A 281 -36.43 -27.35 -7.02
C PRO A 281 -35.78 -28.73 -6.87
N HIS A 282 -36.58 -29.79 -6.61
CA HIS A 282 -36.11 -31.18 -6.49
C HIS A 282 -35.67 -31.82 -7.82
N LEU A 283 -35.95 -31.19 -8.98
CA LEU A 283 -35.50 -31.64 -10.29
C LEU A 283 -34.26 -30.96 -10.82
N THR A 284 -33.64 -30.08 -10.00
CA THR A 284 -32.46 -29.32 -10.37
C THR A 284 -31.58 -29.07 -9.13
N ALA A 285 -30.50 -28.32 -9.29
CA ALA A 285 -29.73 -27.78 -8.19
C ALA A 285 -30.12 -26.31 -7.96
N ASP A 286 -30.63 -25.98 -6.76
CA ASP A 286 -31.09 -24.64 -6.44
C ASP A 286 -29.89 -23.69 -6.16
N LEU A 287 -29.50 -22.96 -7.19
CA LEU A 287 -28.31 -22.09 -7.13
C LEU A 287 -28.48 -20.90 -6.18
N VAL A 288 -29.70 -20.33 -6.10
CA VAL A 288 -29.95 -19.18 -5.19
C VAL A 288 -29.89 -19.65 -3.74
N HIS A 289 -30.40 -20.84 -3.42
CA HIS A 289 -30.25 -21.45 -2.12
C HIS A 289 -28.78 -21.72 -1.79
N ALA A 290 -28.00 -22.19 -2.75
CA ALA A 290 -26.56 -22.45 -2.58
C ALA A 290 -25.75 -21.15 -2.30
N LEU A 291 -26.03 -20.05 -3.00
CA LEU A 291 -25.48 -18.76 -2.71
C LEU A 291 -25.82 -18.29 -1.28
N GLY A 292 -27.08 -18.40 -0.87
CA GLY A 292 -27.49 -18.05 0.50
C GLY A 292 -26.81 -18.91 1.55
N THR A 293 -26.58 -20.20 1.26
CA THR A 293 -25.82 -21.10 2.15
C THR A 293 -24.37 -20.68 2.30
N LEU A 294 -23.70 -20.26 1.21
CA LEU A 294 -22.33 -19.72 1.30
C LEU A 294 -22.28 -18.38 2.03
N ILE A 295 -23.21 -17.46 1.74
CA ILE A 295 -23.23 -16.12 2.35
C ILE A 295 -23.30 -16.23 3.87
N THR A 296 -24.12 -17.12 4.39
CA THR A 296 -24.30 -17.27 5.85
C THR A 296 -23.38 -18.34 6.46
N GLY A 297 -23.19 -19.44 5.75
CA GLY A 297 -22.48 -20.62 6.25
C GLY A 297 -20.98 -20.46 6.30
N LEU A 298 -20.37 -19.95 5.25
CA LEU A 298 -18.91 -19.87 5.18
C LEU A 298 -18.30 -18.96 6.26
N PRO A 299 -18.76 -17.70 6.48
CA PRO A 299 -18.27 -16.88 7.59
C PRO A 299 -18.52 -17.50 8.96
N THR A 300 -19.69 -18.17 9.14
CA THR A 300 -20.05 -18.84 10.38
C THR A 300 -19.12 -20.01 10.69
N LEU A 301 -18.88 -20.89 9.72
CA LEU A 301 -17.96 -22.02 9.91
C LEU A 301 -16.52 -21.58 10.09
N LEU A 302 -16.07 -20.58 9.32
CA LEU A 302 -14.74 -20.03 9.45
C LEU A 302 -14.47 -19.53 10.87
N SER A 303 -15.42 -18.80 11.48
CA SER A 303 -15.30 -18.31 12.86
C SER A 303 -15.26 -19.40 13.92
N ARG A 304 -15.54 -20.67 13.59
CA ARG A 304 -15.44 -21.85 14.47
C ARG A 304 -14.18 -22.66 14.24
N ARG A 305 -13.45 -22.37 13.17
CA ARG A 305 -12.28 -23.13 12.76
C ARG A 305 -10.97 -22.36 12.99
N VAL A 306 -11.04 -21.02 13.15
CA VAL A 306 -9.89 -20.17 13.47
C VAL A 306 -10.03 -19.58 14.87
N ASP A 307 -8.91 -19.25 15.51
CA ASP A 307 -8.91 -18.57 16.80
C ASP A 307 -9.50 -17.17 16.64
N PRO A 308 -10.56 -16.80 17.38
CA PRO A 308 -11.19 -15.48 17.26
C PRO A 308 -10.26 -14.30 17.58
N ARG A 309 -9.15 -14.54 18.29
CA ARG A 309 -8.13 -13.52 18.60
C ARG A 309 -7.33 -13.09 17.38
N THR A 310 -7.31 -13.90 16.31
CA THR A 310 -6.63 -13.57 15.04
C THR A 310 -7.32 -12.47 14.25
N GLY A 311 -8.55 -12.08 14.62
CA GLY A 311 -9.32 -11.08 13.92
C GLY A 311 -9.71 -11.49 12.49
N THR A 312 -9.88 -12.81 12.27
CA THR A 312 -10.20 -13.35 10.94
C THR A 312 -11.66 -13.07 10.60
N VAL A 313 -11.90 -12.41 9.45
CA VAL A 313 -13.23 -12.02 8.95
C VAL A 313 -13.31 -12.26 7.45
N LEU A 314 -14.39 -12.89 7.01
CA LEU A 314 -14.81 -12.92 5.60
C LEU A 314 -16.03 -12.02 5.44
N ALA A 315 -15.91 -10.98 4.63
CA ALA A 315 -17.00 -10.07 4.29
C ALA A 315 -17.32 -10.19 2.80
N TRP A 316 -18.60 -10.45 2.48
CA TRP A 316 -19.07 -10.45 1.11
C TRP A 316 -19.46 -9.03 0.69
N GLY A 317 -18.88 -8.56 -0.41
CA GLY A 317 -19.14 -7.23 -0.97
C GLY A 317 -20.08 -7.23 -2.16
N ALA A 318 -20.19 -8.36 -2.89
CA ALA A 318 -21.05 -8.46 -4.05
C ALA A 318 -21.65 -9.85 -4.20
N VAL A 319 -22.93 -9.90 -4.65
CA VAL A 319 -23.64 -11.10 -5.09
C VAL A 319 -24.39 -10.79 -6.37
N ARG A 320 -24.28 -11.67 -7.36
CA ARG A 320 -25.01 -11.55 -8.63
C ARG A 320 -25.57 -12.92 -9.00
N SER A 321 -26.87 -13.03 -9.25
CA SER A 321 -27.55 -14.22 -9.77
C SER A 321 -28.99 -13.94 -10.08
N GLY A 322 -29.48 -14.45 -11.20
CA GLY A 322 -30.92 -14.50 -11.58
C GLY A 322 -31.60 -13.15 -11.74
N GLU A 323 -32.67 -13.12 -12.51
CA GLU A 323 -33.49 -11.92 -12.74
C GLU A 323 -34.99 -12.23 -12.57
N ALA A 324 -35.44 -13.46 -12.93
CA ALA A 324 -36.81 -13.85 -12.89
C ALA A 324 -37.20 -14.58 -11.59
N PRO A 325 -38.28 -14.17 -10.90
CA PRO A 325 -38.64 -14.78 -9.60
C PRO A 325 -39.12 -16.22 -9.68
N ASN A 326 -39.47 -16.71 -10.87
CA ASN A 326 -39.96 -18.05 -11.10
C ASN A 326 -38.98 -18.98 -11.82
N ALA A 327 -37.72 -18.55 -11.98
CA ALA A 327 -36.68 -19.35 -12.63
C ALA A 327 -35.44 -19.45 -11.72
N ILE A 328 -34.94 -20.66 -11.48
CA ILE A 328 -33.67 -20.92 -10.86
C ILE A 328 -32.59 -20.62 -11.91
N PRO A 329 -31.64 -19.71 -11.62
CA PRO A 329 -30.60 -19.32 -12.55
C PRO A 329 -29.56 -20.43 -12.77
N GLN A 330 -28.85 -20.33 -13.89
CA GLN A 330 -27.79 -21.29 -14.25
C GLN A 330 -26.42 -20.85 -13.70
N GLU A 331 -26.25 -19.56 -13.42
CA GLU A 331 -24.97 -18.97 -12.93
C GLU A 331 -25.21 -18.01 -11.79
N GLY A 332 -24.21 -17.92 -10.93
CA GLY A 332 -24.17 -16.93 -9.86
C GLY A 332 -22.74 -16.72 -9.33
N THR A 333 -22.50 -15.55 -8.82
CA THR A 333 -21.17 -15.16 -8.32
C THR A 333 -21.27 -14.47 -6.97
N LEU A 334 -20.39 -14.85 -6.05
CA LEU A 334 -20.08 -14.14 -4.81
C LEU A 334 -18.67 -13.57 -4.87
N ARG A 335 -18.49 -12.33 -4.44
CA ARG A 335 -17.17 -11.71 -4.26
C ARG A 335 -17.07 -11.13 -2.88
N GLY A 336 -15.93 -11.35 -2.25
CA GLY A 336 -15.66 -10.86 -0.90
C GLY A 336 -14.19 -10.68 -0.62
N THR A 337 -13.91 -10.25 0.60
CA THR A 337 -12.55 -10.10 1.10
C THR A 337 -12.39 -10.86 2.40
N LEU A 338 -11.36 -11.68 2.46
CA LEU A 338 -10.93 -12.41 3.65
C LEU A 338 -9.77 -11.66 4.29
N ARG A 339 -9.89 -11.37 5.57
CA ARG A 339 -8.90 -10.61 6.35
C ARG A 339 -8.50 -11.37 7.60
N THR A 340 -7.24 -11.25 8.00
CA THR A 340 -6.74 -11.74 9.29
C THR A 340 -5.53 -10.92 9.73
N ALA A 341 -5.38 -10.72 11.03
CA ALA A 341 -4.21 -10.03 11.61
C ALA A 341 -3.06 -10.98 11.97
N ASP A 342 -3.26 -12.28 11.77
CA ASP A 342 -2.32 -13.31 12.16
C ASP A 342 -1.70 -13.99 10.95
N ARG A 343 -0.36 -14.02 10.91
CA ARG A 343 0.42 -14.52 9.77
C ARG A 343 0.26 -16.03 9.60
N ASP A 344 0.29 -16.78 10.68
CA ASP A 344 0.20 -18.25 10.63
C ASP A 344 -1.19 -18.67 10.17
N THR A 345 -2.23 -18.03 10.73
CA THR A 345 -3.61 -18.19 10.26
C THR A 345 -3.74 -17.86 8.78
N TRP A 346 -3.14 -16.74 8.33
CA TRP A 346 -3.18 -16.35 6.91
C TRP A 346 -2.59 -17.44 6.00
N ALA A 347 -1.51 -18.09 6.44
CA ALA A 347 -0.89 -19.17 5.67
C ALA A 347 -1.84 -20.37 5.49
N GLU A 348 -2.72 -20.64 6.45
CA GLU A 348 -3.62 -21.81 6.48
C GLU A 348 -5.01 -21.54 5.87
N LEU A 349 -5.38 -20.26 5.64
CA LEU A 349 -6.75 -19.90 5.20
C LEU A 349 -7.13 -20.49 3.85
N GLY A 350 -6.22 -20.59 2.88
CA GLY A 350 -6.54 -21.10 1.55
C GLY A 350 -7.13 -22.51 1.56
N PRO A 351 -6.41 -23.51 2.08
CA PRO A 351 -6.93 -24.88 2.22
C PRO A 351 -8.20 -24.95 3.06
N LEU A 352 -8.29 -24.18 4.15
CA LEU A 352 -9.47 -24.18 5.02
C LEU A 352 -10.72 -23.64 4.30
N VAL A 353 -10.61 -22.53 3.57
CA VAL A 353 -11.73 -21.98 2.79
C VAL A 353 -12.20 -22.97 1.72
N GLN A 354 -11.25 -23.63 1.04
CA GLN A 354 -11.57 -24.67 0.04
C GLN A 354 -12.35 -25.82 0.68
N GLU A 355 -11.91 -26.33 1.83
CA GLU A 355 -12.61 -27.41 2.58
C GLU A 355 -14.02 -26.99 2.97
N LEU A 356 -14.18 -25.78 3.52
CA LEU A 356 -15.47 -25.29 3.98
C LEU A 356 -16.46 -25.03 2.84
N VAL A 357 -16.01 -24.47 1.72
CA VAL A 357 -16.84 -24.26 0.52
C VAL A 357 -17.30 -25.59 -0.04
N GLN A 358 -16.41 -26.57 -0.17
CA GLN A 358 -16.75 -27.92 -0.61
C GLN A 358 -17.77 -28.57 0.31
N GLY A 359 -17.57 -28.49 1.64
CA GLY A 359 -18.46 -29.06 2.64
C GLY A 359 -19.87 -28.46 2.60
N LEU A 360 -19.99 -27.16 2.35
CA LEU A 360 -21.26 -26.44 2.27
C LEU A 360 -22.04 -26.77 0.96
N LEU A 361 -21.32 -26.90 -0.16
CA LEU A 361 -21.93 -27.07 -1.47
C LEU A 361 -22.16 -28.51 -1.88
N ALA A 362 -21.41 -29.47 -1.36
CA ALA A 362 -21.52 -30.88 -1.73
C ALA A 362 -22.97 -31.47 -1.65
N PRO A 363 -23.76 -31.18 -0.60
CA PRO A 363 -25.13 -31.68 -0.54
C PRO A 363 -26.10 -30.97 -1.45
N LEU A 364 -25.75 -29.84 -2.07
CA LEU A 364 -26.64 -28.99 -2.86
C LEU A 364 -26.58 -29.29 -4.36
N GLY A 365 -25.60 -30.07 -4.81
CA GLY A 365 -25.46 -30.52 -6.20
C GLY A 365 -25.14 -29.45 -7.23
N VAL A 366 -24.71 -28.24 -6.80
CA VAL A 366 -24.24 -27.17 -7.68
C VAL A 366 -22.77 -27.38 -8.06
N GLY A 367 -22.39 -27.00 -9.28
CA GLY A 367 -20.99 -26.83 -9.63
C GLY A 367 -20.43 -25.55 -9.04
N TYR A 368 -19.12 -25.52 -8.74
CA TYR A 368 -18.46 -24.29 -8.28
C TYR A 368 -17.01 -24.18 -8.76
N ASP A 369 -16.57 -22.93 -8.90
CA ASP A 369 -15.18 -22.51 -9.04
C ASP A 369 -14.87 -21.53 -7.92
N LEU A 370 -13.87 -21.86 -7.10
CA LEU A 370 -13.40 -21.00 -6.00
C LEU A 370 -12.05 -20.40 -6.38
N GLN A 371 -12.00 -19.08 -6.43
CA GLN A 371 -10.77 -18.32 -6.56
C GLN A 371 -10.49 -17.61 -5.24
N HIS A 372 -9.56 -18.13 -4.46
CA HIS A 372 -8.96 -17.45 -3.32
C HIS A 372 -7.56 -17.02 -3.74
N ARG A 373 -7.42 -15.72 -4.02
CA ARG A 373 -6.14 -15.14 -4.42
C ARG A 373 -5.47 -14.55 -3.19
N ARG A 374 -4.20 -14.89 -2.99
CA ARG A 374 -3.41 -14.21 -1.97
C ARG A 374 -3.19 -12.75 -2.40
N GLY A 375 -3.63 -11.83 -1.53
CA GLY A 375 -3.41 -10.39 -1.67
C GLY A 375 -2.14 -9.95 -0.94
N VAL A 376 -2.28 -9.25 0.18
CA VAL A 376 -1.15 -8.78 0.98
C VAL A 376 -1.14 -9.46 2.37
N PRO A 377 0.05 -9.80 2.92
CA PRO A 377 0.16 -10.32 4.27
C PRO A 377 -0.15 -9.24 5.34
N PRO A 378 -0.40 -9.61 6.60
CA PRO A 378 -0.51 -8.63 7.65
C PRO A 378 0.85 -7.96 7.90
N VAL A 379 0.86 -6.66 8.15
CA VAL A 379 2.06 -5.98 8.68
C VAL A 379 2.22 -6.38 10.14
N VAL A 380 3.21 -7.21 10.43
CA VAL A 380 3.52 -7.68 11.80
C VAL A 380 4.86 -7.09 12.22
N ASN A 381 4.83 -6.00 12.95
CA ASN A 381 6.01 -5.28 13.39
C ASN A 381 6.85 -6.12 14.37
N ASP A 382 8.15 -6.20 14.07
CA ASP A 382 9.13 -6.82 14.95
C ASP A 382 9.29 -6.01 16.25
N ALA A 383 9.42 -6.73 17.37
CA ALA A 383 9.45 -6.09 18.68
C ALA A 383 10.71 -5.24 18.91
N GLU A 384 11.86 -5.69 18.42
CA GLU A 384 13.12 -4.98 18.58
C GLU A 384 13.18 -3.76 17.65
N SER A 385 12.83 -3.94 16.37
CA SER A 385 12.73 -2.85 15.40
C SER A 385 11.75 -1.76 15.85
N THR A 386 10.63 -2.16 16.48
CA THR A 386 9.67 -1.18 17.03
C THR A 386 10.25 -0.44 18.25
N ARG A 387 11.03 -1.11 19.11
CA ARG A 387 11.69 -0.43 20.24
C ARG A 387 12.75 0.55 19.77
N LEU A 388 13.53 0.19 18.73
CA LEU A 388 14.48 1.09 18.08
C LEU A 388 13.79 2.35 17.55
N MET A 389 12.70 2.15 16.81
CA MET A 389 11.96 3.27 16.25
C MET A 389 11.34 4.16 17.35
N ARG A 390 10.85 3.59 18.45
CA ARG A 390 10.39 4.36 19.62
C ARG A 390 11.51 5.19 20.25
N ALA A 391 12.67 4.61 20.46
CA ALA A 391 13.83 5.34 20.97
C ALA A 391 14.18 6.53 20.05
N ALA A 392 14.22 6.30 18.74
CA ALA A 392 14.45 7.32 17.74
C ALA A 392 13.39 8.45 17.77
N ILE A 393 12.11 8.12 17.93
CA ILE A 393 11.01 9.10 18.07
C ILE A 393 11.21 9.93 19.36
N GLY A 394 11.56 9.29 20.48
CA GLY A 394 11.84 9.97 21.73
C GLY A 394 13.01 10.97 21.62
N GLU A 395 14.09 10.58 20.95
CA GLU A 395 15.23 11.45 20.66
C GLU A 395 14.83 12.61 19.73
N ALA A 396 14.15 12.30 18.63
CA ALA A 396 13.80 13.27 17.59
C ALA A 396 12.78 14.32 18.05
N LEU A 397 11.76 13.91 18.81
CA LEU A 397 10.55 14.69 19.07
C LEU A 397 10.21 14.81 20.56
N GLY A 398 10.81 13.98 21.41
CA GLY A 398 10.50 13.83 22.83
C GLY A 398 9.49 12.72 23.10
N GLU A 399 9.49 12.25 24.35
CA GLU A 399 8.66 11.13 24.80
C GLU A 399 7.15 11.36 24.58
N GLN A 400 6.71 12.62 24.68
CA GLN A 400 5.31 13.02 24.48
C GLN A 400 4.82 12.83 23.02
N ALA A 401 5.74 12.71 22.06
CA ALA A 401 5.41 12.45 20.67
C ALA A 401 5.08 10.98 20.39
N GLN A 402 5.43 10.08 21.32
CA GLN A 402 5.12 8.66 21.19
C GLN A 402 3.67 8.39 21.51
N SER A 403 2.99 7.67 20.62
CA SER A 403 1.61 7.21 20.81
C SER A 403 1.51 5.72 20.54
N GLY A 404 0.59 5.06 21.21
CA GLY A 404 0.12 3.74 20.79
C GLY A 404 -0.86 3.90 19.63
N THR A 405 -0.87 2.95 18.71
CA THR A 405 -1.88 2.91 17.64
C THR A 405 -2.62 1.58 17.66
N PRO A 406 -3.96 1.60 17.45
CA PRO A 406 -4.73 0.36 17.31
C PRO A 406 -4.33 -0.37 16.03
N GLN A 407 -4.63 -1.67 15.99
CA GLN A 407 -4.54 -2.43 14.76
C GLN A 407 -5.60 -1.96 13.77
N SER A 408 -5.21 -1.83 12.49
CA SER A 408 -6.09 -1.53 11.37
C SER A 408 -6.55 -2.82 10.68
N SER A 409 -7.78 -2.82 10.17
CA SER A 409 -8.27 -3.90 9.30
C SER A 409 -7.91 -3.68 7.82
N GLY A 410 -7.27 -2.57 7.45
CA GLY A 410 -6.77 -2.31 6.11
C GLY A 410 -5.64 -3.26 5.72
N GLY A 411 -5.45 -3.48 4.42
CA GLY A 411 -4.26 -4.12 3.86
C GLY A 411 -3.13 -3.10 3.71
N GLU A 412 -1.90 -3.58 3.58
CA GLU A 412 -0.70 -2.77 3.34
C GLU A 412 0.40 -3.70 2.83
N ASP A 413 0.94 -3.44 1.66
CA ASP A 413 1.89 -4.33 1.01
C ASP A 413 3.30 -4.28 1.61
N PHE A 414 3.58 -3.32 2.53
CA PHE A 414 4.77 -3.32 3.38
C PHE A 414 4.93 -4.64 4.14
N GLY A 415 3.83 -5.34 4.39
CA GLY A 415 3.83 -6.66 5.00
C GLY A 415 4.72 -7.67 4.26
N TRP A 416 4.84 -7.57 2.92
CA TRP A 416 5.72 -8.43 2.14
C TRP A 416 7.19 -8.31 2.53
N TYR A 417 7.67 -7.12 2.87
CA TYR A 417 9.05 -6.93 3.33
C TYR A 417 9.31 -7.62 4.66
N LEU A 418 8.29 -7.59 5.56
CA LEU A 418 8.39 -8.21 6.88
C LEU A 418 8.35 -9.75 6.85
N GLU A 419 8.02 -10.35 5.70
CA GLU A 419 8.20 -11.78 5.47
C GLU A 419 9.70 -12.15 5.28
N HIS A 420 10.57 -11.17 4.98
CA HIS A 420 11.97 -11.37 4.63
C HIS A 420 12.95 -10.83 5.65
N VAL A 421 12.67 -9.66 6.23
CA VAL A 421 13.54 -9.00 7.21
C VAL A 421 12.72 -8.42 8.36
N PRO A 422 13.27 -8.33 9.59
CA PRO A 422 12.60 -7.64 10.68
C PRO A 422 12.46 -6.15 10.37
N GLY A 423 11.37 -5.54 10.85
CA GLY A 423 11.13 -4.13 10.60
C GLY A 423 9.99 -3.56 11.44
N SER A 424 9.75 -2.28 11.28
CA SER A 424 8.64 -1.58 11.93
C SER A 424 8.02 -0.55 11.01
N PHE A 425 6.71 -0.58 10.93
CA PHE A 425 5.88 0.40 10.23
C PHE A 425 5.09 1.19 11.27
N ALA A 426 5.14 2.52 11.20
CA ALA A 426 4.51 3.38 12.19
C ALA A 426 3.49 4.32 11.56
N ARG A 427 2.63 4.90 12.38
CA ARG A 427 1.59 5.85 11.99
C ARG A 427 2.04 7.28 12.26
N LEU A 428 2.19 8.08 11.22
CA LEU A 428 2.53 9.49 11.29
C LEU A 428 1.26 10.32 11.52
N GLY A 429 1.18 11.04 12.65
CA GLY A 429 0.06 11.92 12.93
C GLY A 429 0.03 13.10 11.97
N VAL A 430 -1.11 13.29 11.30
CA VAL A 430 -1.30 14.34 10.29
C VAL A 430 -2.49 15.27 10.57
N ALA A 431 -3.23 15.05 11.66
CA ALA A 431 -4.35 15.91 12.05
C ALA A 431 -3.85 17.23 12.65
N GLY A 432 -4.08 18.35 11.97
CA GLY A 432 -3.84 19.69 12.48
C GLY A 432 -5.00 20.20 13.32
N GLU A 433 -4.73 21.12 14.25
CA GLU A 433 -5.76 21.77 15.06
C GLU A 433 -6.72 22.55 14.17
N GLY A 434 -8.03 22.31 14.33
CA GLY A 434 -9.07 22.96 13.55
C GLY A 434 -9.23 22.46 12.10
N MET A 435 -8.45 21.47 11.68
CA MET A 435 -8.61 20.86 10.36
C MET A 435 -9.82 19.91 10.32
N PRO A 436 -10.44 19.73 9.13
CA PRO A 436 -11.50 18.73 8.97
C PRO A 436 -10.98 17.32 9.31
N ALA A 437 -11.81 16.53 10.01
CA ALA A 437 -11.53 15.13 10.31
C ALA A 437 -11.89 14.23 9.11
N ASN A 438 -11.17 14.37 8.00
CA ASN A 438 -11.34 13.54 6.82
C ASN A 438 -10.46 12.30 6.93
N ASP A 439 -11.00 11.14 6.54
CA ASP A 439 -10.24 9.89 6.54
C ASP A 439 -9.46 9.70 5.22
N LEU A 440 -8.52 8.77 5.24
CA LEU A 440 -7.82 8.33 4.03
C LEU A 440 -8.83 7.85 2.97
N HIS A 441 -8.44 7.93 1.69
CA HIS A 441 -9.26 7.56 0.53
C HIS A 441 -10.52 8.43 0.37
N GLN A 442 -10.65 9.54 1.09
CA GLN A 442 -11.69 10.54 0.84
C GLN A 442 -11.18 11.62 -0.10
N PRO A 443 -11.99 12.07 -1.09
CA PRO A 443 -11.58 13.09 -2.06
C PRO A 443 -11.17 14.43 -1.47
N ASN A 444 -11.58 14.70 -0.24
CA ASN A 444 -11.30 15.92 0.52
C ASN A 444 -10.27 15.69 1.64
N PHE A 445 -9.48 14.61 1.57
CA PHE A 445 -8.40 14.35 2.53
C PHE A 445 -7.36 15.46 2.49
N VAL A 446 -7.03 15.99 3.65
CA VAL A 446 -5.98 17.02 3.84
C VAL A 446 -5.12 16.65 5.05
N LEU A 447 -3.87 17.06 5.04
CA LEU A 447 -2.92 16.85 6.13
C LEU A 447 -2.24 18.16 6.53
N ASP A 448 -1.82 18.22 7.79
CA ASP A 448 -0.98 19.29 8.31
C ASP A 448 0.47 19.09 7.85
N GLU A 449 1.00 20.06 7.08
CA GLU A 449 2.35 19.94 6.48
C GLU A 449 3.48 19.90 7.52
N ARG A 450 3.23 20.26 8.79
CA ARG A 450 4.20 20.04 9.89
C ARG A 450 4.52 18.54 10.07
N ALA A 451 3.63 17.65 9.65
CA ALA A 451 3.86 16.21 9.65
C ALA A 451 5.07 15.80 8.81
N LEU A 452 5.40 16.55 7.74
CA LEU A 452 6.56 16.29 6.91
C LEU A 452 7.86 16.36 7.73
N PHE A 453 7.98 17.37 8.60
CA PHE A 453 9.16 17.59 9.45
C PHE A 453 9.25 16.51 10.54
N VAL A 454 8.12 16.17 11.14
CA VAL A 454 8.01 15.04 12.08
C VAL A 454 8.48 13.75 11.42
N GLY A 455 8.04 13.50 10.18
CA GLY A 455 8.43 12.33 9.39
C GLY A 455 9.93 12.30 9.09
N VAL A 456 10.50 13.39 8.55
CA VAL A 456 11.93 13.47 8.23
C VAL A 456 12.78 13.23 9.48
N ARG A 457 12.50 13.92 10.59
CA ARG A 457 13.22 13.73 11.85
C ARG A 457 13.13 12.29 12.36
N THR A 458 11.93 11.73 12.35
CA THR A 458 11.70 10.33 12.76
C THR A 458 12.53 9.38 11.93
N MET A 459 12.51 9.50 10.60
CA MET A 459 13.23 8.58 9.71
C MET A 459 14.74 8.74 9.78
N VAL A 460 15.27 9.97 9.89
CA VAL A 460 16.70 10.22 10.10
C VAL A 460 17.17 9.60 11.42
N HIS A 461 16.47 9.86 12.53
CA HIS A 461 16.84 9.29 13.82
C HIS A 461 16.72 7.78 13.83
N THR A 462 15.66 7.21 13.20
CA THR A 462 15.47 5.75 13.09
C THR A 462 16.66 5.12 12.36
N ALA A 463 17.06 5.70 11.22
CA ALA A 463 18.22 5.19 10.48
C ALA A 463 19.51 5.26 11.32
N LEU A 464 19.80 6.40 11.93
CA LEU A 464 21.02 6.59 12.73
C LEU A 464 21.05 5.69 13.96
N THR A 465 19.92 5.49 14.64
CA THR A 465 19.81 4.60 15.81
C THR A 465 19.99 3.15 15.40
N ALA A 466 19.31 2.71 14.34
CA ALA A 466 19.39 1.34 13.88
C ALA A 466 20.75 0.96 13.27
N LEU A 467 21.50 1.92 12.72
CA LEU A 467 22.86 1.70 12.22
C LEU A 467 23.92 1.58 13.35
N ARG A 468 23.63 2.04 14.57
CA ARG A 468 24.57 2.02 15.71
C ARG A 468 24.51 0.73 16.52
N GLU A 469 23.44 -0.03 16.40
CA GLU A 469 23.23 -1.32 17.08
C GLU A 469 23.79 -2.51 16.30
#